data_c5fbcbe3987da9b4096b75b2a154e2b7
#
_entry.id   c5fbcbe3987da9b4096b75b2a154e2b7
#
_cell.length_a   1.000
_cell.length_b   1.000
_cell.length_c   1.000
_cell.angle_alpha   90.00
_cell.angle_beta   90.00
_cell.angle_gamma   90.00
#
_symmetry.space_group_name_H-M   'P 1'
#
loop_
_entity.id
_entity.type
_entity.pdbx_description
1 polymer ?
#
loop_
_entity_poly.entity_id
_entity_poly.type
_entity_poly.pdbx_seq_one_letter_code
_entity_poly.pdbx_strand_id
1 'polypeptide(L)'
;MQYNELGRTGIKVSRICLGTMTWGEQNTQAQAHEQLDYALSQGVNFIDTAEMYPVPPNQETYTTTEQYIGAWIQASGRRDDIVLASKIAGPTGNNNLDGYIRGGNNNFSRAQIIEACHAS
;
A
#
# COMPACT_ATOMS: atom_id res chain seq x y z
N MET A 1 -5.41 17.53 -13.44
CA MET A 1 -6.01 16.28 -12.86
C MET A 1 -7.47 16.55 -12.52
N GLN A 2 -8.36 15.56 -12.68
CA GLN A 2 -9.74 15.61 -12.21
C GLN A 2 -9.88 14.82 -10.92
N TYR A 3 -10.74 15.27 -10.01
CA TYR A 3 -10.95 14.64 -8.70
C TYR A 3 -12.42 14.26 -8.54
N ASN A 4 -12.66 13.16 -7.84
CA ASN A 4 -13.97 12.70 -7.41
C ASN A 4 -14.00 12.55 -5.90
N GLU A 5 -15.17 12.60 -5.33
CA GLU A 5 -15.36 12.20 -3.93
C GLU A 5 -15.34 10.67 -3.83
N LEU A 6 -14.62 10.15 -2.84
CA LEU A 6 -14.57 8.72 -2.55
C LEU A 6 -15.87 8.28 -1.86
N GLY A 7 -16.82 7.82 -2.67
CA GLY A 7 -18.16 7.48 -2.19
C GLY A 7 -18.86 8.67 -1.55
N ARG A 8 -19.23 8.56 -0.28
CA ARG A 8 -19.90 9.60 0.54
C ARG A 8 -19.05 10.00 1.74
N THR A 9 -17.74 9.95 1.60
CA THR A 9 -16.80 10.16 2.71
C THR A 9 -16.35 11.61 2.87
N GLY A 10 -16.62 12.49 1.88
CA GLY A 10 -16.04 13.83 1.82
C GLY A 10 -14.56 13.86 1.38
N ILE A 11 -13.92 12.70 1.22
CA ILE A 11 -12.53 12.59 0.80
C ILE A 11 -12.43 12.75 -0.71
N LYS A 12 -11.65 13.72 -1.18
CA LYS A 12 -11.42 13.94 -2.60
C LYS A 12 -10.16 13.21 -3.07
N VAL A 13 -10.34 12.35 -4.08
CA VAL A 13 -9.26 11.57 -4.68
C VAL A 13 -9.14 11.89 -6.17
N SER A 14 -7.92 11.83 -6.70
CA SER A 14 -7.69 11.90 -8.14
C SER A 14 -8.37 10.72 -8.84
N ARG A 15 -8.84 10.97 -10.06
CA ARG A 15 -9.47 9.90 -10.87
C ARG A 15 -8.49 8.81 -11.28
N ILE A 16 -7.21 9.12 -11.26
CA ILE A 16 -6.11 8.15 -11.43
C ILE A 16 -5.62 7.79 -10.03
N CYS A 17 -5.49 6.48 -9.78
CA CYS A 17 -4.87 5.94 -8.58
C CYS A 17 -3.51 5.34 -8.95
N LEU A 18 -2.46 5.65 -8.20
CA LEU A 18 -1.15 5.04 -8.36
C LEU A 18 -1.13 3.70 -7.63
N GLY A 19 -1.05 2.60 -8.37
CA GLY A 19 -0.82 1.27 -7.82
C GLY A 19 0.67 1.04 -7.55
N THR A 20 0.99 0.29 -6.50
CA THR A 20 2.37 0.15 -6.01
C THR A 20 2.86 -1.30 -5.91
N MET A 21 2.11 -2.26 -6.40
CA MET A 21 2.30 -3.68 -6.14
C MET A 21 3.62 -4.28 -6.64
N THR A 22 4.41 -3.55 -7.42
CA THR A 22 5.70 -4.01 -7.95
C THR A 22 6.91 -3.43 -7.20
N TRP A 23 6.69 -2.50 -6.27
CA TRP A 23 7.77 -1.84 -5.55
C TRP A 23 8.37 -2.73 -4.47
N GLY A 24 9.65 -3.01 -4.61
CA GLY A 24 10.37 -3.95 -3.76
C GLY A 24 10.66 -5.29 -4.44
N GLU A 25 10.09 -5.51 -5.63
CA GLU A 25 10.38 -6.69 -6.48
C GLU A 25 10.96 -6.23 -7.83
N GLN A 26 10.18 -5.49 -8.62
CA GLN A 26 10.60 -4.97 -9.92
C GLN A 26 11.21 -3.57 -9.84
N ASN A 27 10.89 -2.80 -8.82
CA ASN A 27 11.34 -1.43 -8.64
C ASN A 27 12.09 -1.27 -7.32
N THR A 28 13.16 -0.50 -7.36
CA THR A 28 13.90 -0.10 -6.17
C THR A 28 13.16 0.98 -5.39
N GLN A 29 13.57 1.23 -4.14
CA GLN A 29 13.04 2.33 -3.34
C GLN A 29 13.21 3.69 -4.02
N ALA A 30 14.35 3.94 -4.65
CA ALA A 30 14.59 5.19 -5.35
C ALA A 30 13.63 5.40 -6.52
N GLN A 31 13.36 4.35 -7.29
CA GLN A 31 12.39 4.38 -8.38
C GLN A 31 10.96 4.57 -7.86
N ALA A 32 10.61 3.95 -6.74
CA ALA A 32 9.30 4.14 -6.10
C ALA A 32 9.11 5.60 -5.65
N HIS A 33 10.12 6.19 -5.04
CA HIS A 33 10.09 7.60 -4.61
C HIS A 33 9.98 8.56 -5.81
N GLU A 34 10.72 8.31 -6.90
CA GLU A 34 10.61 9.09 -8.13
C GLU A 34 9.19 9.02 -8.72
N GLN A 35 8.58 7.83 -8.74
CA GLN A 35 7.20 7.65 -9.21
C GLN A 35 6.19 8.39 -8.32
N LEU A 36 6.36 8.38 -6.99
CA LEU A 36 5.52 9.15 -6.06
C LEU A 36 5.64 10.65 -6.33
N ASP A 37 6.86 11.17 -6.42
CA ASP A 37 7.10 12.59 -6.68
C ASP A 37 6.50 13.02 -8.02
N TYR A 38 6.70 12.21 -9.05
CA TYR A 38 6.11 12.47 -10.36
C TYR A 38 4.58 12.44 -10.32
N ALA A 39 3.98 11.42 -9.72
CA ALA A 39 2.53 11.28 -9.61
C ALA A 39 1.91 12.50 -8.91
N LEU A 40 2.48 12.93 -7.78
CA LEU A 40 2.01 14.11 -7.08
C LEU A 40 2.19 15.40 -7.90
N SER A 41 3.28 15.51 -8.64
CA SER A 41 3.51 16.66 -9.54
C SER A 41 2.44 16.77 -10.64
N GLN A 42 1.85 15.65 -11.02
CA GLN A 42 0.75 15.57 -11.99
C GLN A 42 -0.63 15.66 -11.31
N GLY A 43 -0.70 15.86 -10.01
CA GLY A 43 -1.92 15.99 -9.23
C GLY A 43 -2.57 14.65 -8.86
N VAL A 44 -1.87 13.52 -8.99
CA VAL A 44 -2.34 12.23 -8.46
C VAL A 44 -2.10 12.22 -6.96
N ASN A 45 -3.17 12.14 -6.18
CA ASN A 45 -3.11 12.09 -4.72
C ASN A 45 -3.61 10.76 -4.13
N PHE A 46 -4.08 9.84 -4.96
CA PHE A 46 -4.62 8.56 -4.51
C PHE A 46 -3.61 7.45 -4.78
N ILE A 47 -3.15 6.80 -3.72
CA ILE A 47 -2.11 5.76 -3.75
C ILE A 47 -2.70 4.47 -3.19
N ASP A 48 -2.54 3.35 -3.90
CA ASP A 48 -3.02 2.02 -3.48
C ASP A 48 -1.83 1.11 -3.18
N THR A 49 -1.80 0.57 -1.99
CA THR A 49 -0.81 -0.41 -1.53
C THR A 49 -1.48 -1.58 -0.82
N ALA A 50 -0.72 -2.51 -0.27
CA ALA A 50 -1.21 -3.61 0.55
C ALA A 50 -0.13 -4.13 1.49
N GLU A 51 -0.56 -4.66 2.64
CA GLU A 51 0.27 -5.35 3.60
C GLU A 51 1.18 -6.41 2.95
N MET A 52 0.63 -7.21 2.03
CA MET A 52 1.34 -8.32 1.40
C MET A 52 2.24 -7.92 0.22
N TYR A 53 2.24 -6.66 -0.20
CA TYR A 53 3.04 -6.24 -1.35
C TYR A 53 4.54 -6.22 -1.04
N PRO A 54 5.42 -6.50 -2.02
CA PRO A 54 5.17 -6.59 -3.47
C PRO A 54 4.61 -7.93 -3.94
N VAL A 55 4.25 -7.96 -5.24
CA VAL A 55 3.79 -9.15 -5.97
C VAL A 55 4.87 -9.57 -6.97
N PRO A 56 5.21 -10.87 -7.08
CA PRO A 56 4.59 -12.01 -6.38
C PRO A 56 4.89 -12.03 -4.87
N PRO A 57 3.95 -12.53 -4.04
CA PRO A 57 4.13 -12.58 -2.59
C PRO A 57 5.35 -13.43 -2.21
N ASN A 58 6.19 -12.90 -1.33
CA ASN A 58 7.40 -13.56 -0.86
C ASN A 58 7.70 -13.14 0.58
N GLN A 59 8.09 -14.10 1.41
CA GLN A 59 8.42 -13.84 2.81
C GLN A 59 9.57 -12.84 2.97
N GLU A 60 10.54 -12.83 2.07
CA GLU A 60 11.71 -11.95 2.14
C GLU A 60 11.38 -10.50 1.81
N THR A 61 10.37 -10.29 0.94
CA THR A 61 9.97 -8.96 0.47
C THR A 61 8.67 -8.44 1.09
N TYR A 62 8.02 -9.26 1.88
CA TYR A 62 6.78 -8.91 2.59
C TYR A 62 6.85 -7.54 3.27
N THR A 63 5.83 -6.71 3.09
CA THR A 63 5.72 -5.33 3.57
C THR A 63 6.68 -4.30 2.93
N THR A 64 7.60 -4.70 2.08
CA THR A 64 8.61 -3.79 1.50
C THR A 64 7.97 -2.60 0.78
N THR A 65 6.86 -2.81 0.08
CA THR A 65 6.16 -1.72 -0.61
C THR A 65 5.67 -0.64 0.37
N GLU A 66 5.06 -1.04 1.48
CA GLU A 66 4.62 -0.10 2.52
C GLU A 66 5.81 0.61 3.18
N GLN A 67 6.93 -0.12 3.40
CA GLN A 67 8.16 0.47 3.93
C GLN A 67 8.73 1.56 3.00
N TYR A 68 8.71 1.33 1.69
CA TYR A 68 9.16 2.35 0.70
C TYR A 68 8.29 3.60 0.75
N ILE A 69 6.96 3.43 0.84
CA ILE A 69 6.02 4.55 0.97
C ILE A 69 6.24 5.28 2.29
N GLY A 70 6.40 4.54 3.39
CA GLY A 70 6.69 5.11 4.71
C GLY A 70 7.97 5.93 4.73
N ALA A 71 9.04 5.41 4.14
CA ALA A 71 10.31 6.11 4.00
C ALA A 71 10.18 7.41 3.18
N TRP A 72 9.39 7.37 2.09
CA TRP A 72 9.10 8.57 1.29
C TRP A 72 8.31 9.61 2.10
N ILE A 73 7.28 9.19 2.83
CA ILE A 73 6.49 10.08 3.70
C ILE A 73 7.39 10.77 4.72
N GLN A 74 8.27 10.00 5.37
CA GLN A 74 9.20 10.53 6.38
C GLN A 74 10.20 11.53 5.77
N ALA A 75 10.73 11.21 4.61
CA ALA A 75 11.72 12.06 3.95
C ALA A 75 11.13 13.34 3.36
N SER A 76 9.93 13.25 2.78
CA SER A 76 9.28 14.36 2.09
C SER A 76 8.42 15.25 2.99
N GLY A 77 7.92 14.71 4.12
CA GLY A 77 6.93 15.37 4.97
C GLY A 77 5.54 15.53 4.34
N ARG A 78 5.25 14.81 3.25
CA ARG A 78 4.07 15.01 2.40
C ARG A 78 2.92 14.03 2.69
N ARG A 79 2.80 13.54 3.93
CA ARG A 79 1.72 12.60 4.30
C ARG A 79 0.33 13.15 4.00
N ASP A 80 0.11 14.44 4.24
CA ASP A 80 -1.20 15.08 4.09
C ASP A 80 -1.55 15.40 2.62
N ASP A 81 -0.59 15.29 1.71
CA ASP A 81 -0.81 15.48 0.27
C ASP A 81 -1.42 14.24 -0.40
N ILE A 82 -1.46 13.11 0.30
CA ILE A 82 -1.91 11.83 -0.27
C ILE A 82 -3.05 11.20 0.51
N VAL A 83 -3.90 10.51 -0.23
CA VAL A 83 -4.87 9.53 0.31
C VAL A 83 -4.27 8.16 0.07
N LEU A 84 -3.80 7.52 1.13
CA LEU A 84 -3.17 6.21 1.08
C LEU A 84 -4.17 5.13 1.46
N ALA A 85 -4.48 4.25 0.50
CA ALA A 85 -5.30 3.08 0.72
C ALA A 85 -4.40 1.85 0.86
N SER A 86 -4.55 1.09 1.95
CA SER A 86 -3.92 -0.21 2.12
C SER A 86 -4.95 -1.33 2.27
N LYS A 87 -4.50 -2.57 2.20
CA LYS A 87 -5.32 -3.77 2.29
C LYS A 87 -4.67 -4.75 3.24
N ILE A 88 -5.47 -5.46 4.03
CA ILE A 88 -4.98 -6.55 4.87
C ILE A 88 -5.00 -7.87 4.10
N ALA A 89 -4.05 -8.74 4.40
CA ALA A 89 -4.03 -10.09 3.85
C ALA A 89 -5.19 -10.91 4.44
N GLY A 90 -6.05 -11.40 3.55
CA GLY A 90 -7.19 -12.24 3.91
C GLY A 90 -6.85 -13.73 3.98
N PRO A 91 -7.86 -14.58 4.17
CA PRO A 91 -7.69 -16.02 4.13
C PRO A 91 -7.12 -16.44 2.78
N THR A 92 -5.98 -17.11 2.80
CA THR A 92 -5.47 -17.80 1.63
C THR A 92 -6.03 -19.21 1.61
N GLY A 93 -6.53 -19.63 0.48
CA GLY A 93 -6.94 -21.01 0.28
C GLY A 93 -5.77 -21.99 0.55
N ASN A 94 -5.88 -23.25 0.17
CA ASN A 94 -4.90 -24.33 0.43
C ASN A 94 -3.46 -24.11 -0.09
N ASN A 95 -3.14 -22.94 -0.62
CA ASN A 95 -1.82 -22.59 -1.10
C ASN A 95 -1.13 -21.77 -0.01
N ASN A 96 -0.27 -22.36 0.78
CA ASN A 96 0.59 -21.78 1.83
C ASN A 96 1.48 -20.58 1.37
N LEU A 97 1.03 -19.79 0.39
CA LEU A 97 1.78 -18.67 -0.14
C LEU A 97 2.02 -17.57 0.92
N ASP A 98 1.14 -17.49 1.93
CA ASP A 98 1.20 -16.47 2.97
C ASP A 98 1.36 -17.07 4.38
N GLY A 99 1.94 -18.26 4.50
CA GLY A 99 2.17 -18.91 5.80
C GLY A 99 3.00 -18.05 6.78
N TYR A 100 3.76 -17.11 6.25
CA TYR A 100 4.55 -16.15 7.02
C TYR A 100 3.72 -14.97 7.56
N ILE A 101 2.55 -14.70 6.99
CA ILE A 101 1.66 -13.65 7.49
C ILE A 101 0.79 -14.25 8.60
N ARG A 102 0.96 -13.78 9.84
CA ARG A 102 0.20 -14.28 11.01
C ARG A 102 0.14 -15.82 11.12
N GLY A 103 1.26 -16.48 10.74
CA GLY A 103 1.35 -17.97 10.76
C GLY A 103 0.40 -18.67 9.79
N GLY A 104 -0.03 -18.00 8.72
CA GLY A 104 -0.97 -18.56 7.74
C GLY A 104 -2.43 -18.62 8.21
N ASN A 105 -2.73 -18.10 9.40
CA ASN A 105 -4.09 -18.08 9.95
C ASN A 105 -4.79 -16.74 9.70
N ASN A 106 -4.68 -16.26 8.46
CA ASN A 106 -5.24 -14.97 8.07
C ASN A 106 -6.77 -15.03 8.01
N ASN A 107 -7.41 -14.02 8.58
CA ASN A 107 -8.84 -13.83 8.53
C ASN A 107 -9.19 -12.35 8.68
N PHE A 108 -10.47 -12.01 8.47
CA PHE A 108 -10.96 -10.65 8.61
C PHE A 108 -11.59 -10.39 9.98
N SER A 109 -11.09 -11.05 11.04
CA SER A 109 -11.53 -10.72 12.39
C SER A 109 -11.11 -9.29 12.76
N ARG A 110 -11.90 -8.65 13.63
CA ARG A 110 -11.61 -7.31 14.11
C ARG A 110 -10.20 -7.18 14.68
N ALA A 111 -9.73 -8.21 15.39
CA ALA A 111 -8.39 -8.22 15.98
C ALA A 111 -7.30 -8.17 14.90
N GLN A 112 -7.39 -9.01 13.87
CA GLN A 112 -6.40 -9.04 12.79
C GLN A 112 -6.46 -7.79 11.90
N ILE A 113 -7.64 -7.21 11.68
CA ILE A 113 -7.76 -5.93 10.96
C ILE A 113 -7.03 -4.81 11.71
N ILE A 114 -7.23 -4.72 13.03
CA ILE A 114 -6.55 -3.71 13.86
C ILE A 114 -5.04 -3.95 13.90
N GLU A 115 -4.61 -5.20 14.08
CA GLU A 115 -3.20 -5.58 14.08
C GLU A 115 -2.52 -5.17 12.76
N ALA A 116 -3.09 -5.56 11.62
CA ALA A 116 -2.57 -5.19 10.31
C ALA A 116 -2.52 -3.66 10.10
N CYS A 117 -3.57 -2.96 10.49
CA CYS A 117 -3.61 -1.49 10.38
C CYS A 117 -2.54 -0.80 11.24
N HIS A 118 -2.19 -1.36 12.40
CA HIS A 118 -1.13 -0.80 13.24
C HIS A 118 0.28 -1.16 12.72
N ALA A 119 0.39 -2.25 11.96
CA ALA A 119 1.66 -2.69 11.36
C ALA A 119 1.99 -1.95 10.06
N SER A 120 0.95 -1.47 9.34
CA SER A 120 1.08 -0.63 8.15
C SER A 120 1.40 0.81 8.51
#